data_268071a5e4c5bf76ce6afac346ff35f8
#
_entry.id   268071a5e4c5bf76ce6afac346ff35f8
#
_cell.length_a   1.000
_cell.length_b   1.000
_cell.length_c   1.000
_cell.angle_alpha   90.00
_cell.angle_beta   90.00
_cell.angle_gamma   90.00
#
_symmetry.space_group_name_H-M   'P 1'
#
loop_
_entity.id
_entity.type
_entity.pdbx_description
1 polymer ?
#
loop_
_entity_poly.entity_id
_entity_poly.type
_entity_poly.pdbx_seq_one_letter_code
_entity_poly.pdbx_strand_id
1 'polypeptide(L)'
;MYKIPTLPLKQEIETKPVLKQLVEAHKCLAELKGAVKSMPNESILINTLSLQEAKDSSAVESIITTHDELYKAELFASQYATPASKEVKSYADALRTGFSLVKKNNLLTNNIIIEIYRIVKQNSSGFRTTPGTTLKNEATQEIIYTPPQTHDEITKYMANLEQYINDASMSDVDPLVKMAVIHHQFESIHPFSDGNGRTGRIVNILYLVLNGLLDYPVLYLSRYIIKNKGEYYRLLQNVRDNGDWESWILFLLKGIEETSQETIVLIHGIKALMAEYKKGIRENLKKIYSQDLLNNLFRHPYTKIDFICEELQVSRPTATAYLTQLEIGRAS
;
A
#
# COMPACT_ATOMS: atom_id res chain seq x y z
N MET A 1 -20.50 -24.76 -5.56
CA MET A 1 -19.45 -24.24 -4.66
C MET A 1 -18.24 -23.89 -5.49
N TYR A 2 -17.71 -22.67 -5.43
CA TYR A 2 -16.53 -22.26 -6.18
C TYR A 2 -15.31 -23.10 -5.80
N LYS A 3 -14.62 -23.62 -6.79
CA LYS A 3 -13.36 -24.35 -6.60
C LYS A 3 -12.21 -23.43 -7.04
N ILE A 4 -11.34 -23.10 -6.11
CA ILE A 4 -10.15 -22.27 -6.40
C ILE A 4 -9.32 -22.95 -7.51
N PRO A 5 -9.05 -22.27 -8.63
CA PRO A 5 -8.24 -22.83 -9.68
C PRO A 5 -6.77 -22.96 -9.25
N THR A 6 -6.10 -23.97 -9.78
CA THR A 6 -4.62 -24.02 -9.72
C THR A 6 -4.06 -23.05 -10.74
N LEU A 7 -3.12 -22.21 -10.35
CA LEU A 7 -2.46 -21.27 -11.26
C LEU A 7 -1.31 -21.95 -12.01
N PRO A 8 -1.04 -21.54 -13.26
CA PRO A 8 -1.72 -20.47 -14.01
C PRO A 8 -3.13 -20.84 -14.46
N LEU A 9 -3.95 -19.83 -14.71
CA LEU A 9 -5.28 -20.03 -15.27
C LEU A 9 -5.18 -20.65 -16.68
N LYS A 10 -6.15 -21.51 -17.02
CA LYS A 10 -6.17 -22.17 -18.33
C LYS A 10 -6.88 -21.36 -19.40
N GLN A 11 -7.72 -20.41 -18.97
CA GLN A 11 -8.49 -19.56 -19.89
C GLN A 11 -7.67 -18.35 -20.31
N GLU A 12 -7.93 -17.85 -21.52
CA GLU A 12 -7.40 -16.58 -21.99
C GLU A 12 -8.02 -15.42 -21.18
N ILE A 13 -7.17 -14.58 -20.62
CA ILE A 13 -7.59 -13.43 -19.79
C ILE A 13 -7.06 -12.10 -20.33
N GLU A 14 -6.14 -12.10 -21.29
CA GLU A 14 -5.65 -10.91 -21.98
C GLU A 14 -6.52 -10.59 -23.19
N THR A 15 -7.81 -10.41 -22.94
CA THR A 15 -8.78 -10.05 -23.97
C THR A 15 -8.47 -8.68 -24.59
N LYS A 16 -9.04 -8.41 -25.76
CA LYS A 16 -8.83 -7.12 -26.43
C LYS A 16 -9.16 -5.89 -25.57
N PRO A 17 -10.23 -5.87 -24.75
CA PRO A 17 -10.46 -4.78 -23.78
C PRO A 17 -9.34 -4.68 -22.75
N VAL A 18 -8.89 -5.81 -22.18
CA VAL A 18 -7.80 -5.86 -21.20
C VAL A 18 -6.50 -5.32 -21.80
N LEU A 19 -6.11 -5.76 -22.98
CA LEU A 19 -4.90 -5.28 -23.66
C LEU A 19 -4.93 -3.78 -23.93
N LYS A 20 -6.08 -3.21 -24.27
CA LYS A 20 -6.22 -1.75 -24.42
C LYS A 20 -6.04 -1.01 -23.11
N GLN A 21 -6.65 -1.50 -22.02
CA GLN A 21 -6.54 -0.89 -20.70
C GLN A 21 -5.13 -1.04 -20.13
N LEU A 22 -4.42 -2.13 -20.44
CA LEU A 22 -3.02 -2.34 -20.06
C LEU A 22 -2.10 -1.22 -20.58
N VAL A 23 -2.30 -0.76 -21.82
CA VAL A 23 -1.50 0.32 -22.39
C VAL A 23 -1.60 1.59 -21.52
N GLU A 24 -2.80 1.97 -21.13
CA GLU A 24 -3.00 3.17 -20.30
C GLU A 24 -2.48 2.95 -18.86
N ALA A 25 -2.71 1.79 -18.27
CA ALA A 25 -2.22 1.46 -16.94
C ALA A 25 -0.68 1.49 -16.89
N HIS A 26 0.00 0.84 -17.84
CA HIS A 26 1.47 0.87 -17.93
C HIS A 26 2.02 2.26 -18.17
N LYS A 27 1.41 3.05 -19.06
CA LYS A 27 1.81 4.43 -19.33
C LYS A 27 1.77 5.28 -18.04
N CYS A 28 0.64 5.26 -17.33
CA CYS A 28 0.48 6.04 -16.11
C CYS A 28 1.41 5.55 -14.98
N LEU A 29 1.61 4.24 -14.86
CA LEU A 29 2.50 3.66 -13.86
C LEU A 29 3.98 3.99 -14.15
N ALA A 30 4.40 3.98 -15.42
CA ALA A 30 5.75 4.37 -15.82
C ALA A 30 6.00 5.88 -15.60
N GLU A 31 4.99 6.71 -15.86
CA GLU A 31 5.06 8.16 -15.56
C GLU A 31 5.16 8.39 -14.04
N LEU A 32 4.38 7.68 -13.23
CA LEU A 32 4.49 7.72 -11.77
C LEU A 32 5.90 7.34 -11.32
N LYS A 33 6.45 6.24 -11.83
CA LYS A 33 7.81 5.80 -11.51
C LYS A 33 8.85 6.88 -11.84
N GLY A 34 8.69 7.56 -12.98
CA GLY A 34 9.53 8.70 -13.37
C GLY A 34 9.37 9.92 -12.46
N ALA A 35 8.13 10.25 -12.10
CA ALA A 35 7.84 11.36 -11.19
C ALA A 35 8.46 11.16 -9.79
N VAL A 36 8.41 9.95 -9.25
CA VAL A 36 9.05 9.59 -7.97
C VAL A 36 10.55 9.83 -8.01
N LYS A 37 11.25 9.39 -9.07
CA LYS A 37 12.70 9.62 -9.25
C LYS A 37 13.09 11.10 -9.31
N SER A 38 12.16 11.97 -9.64
CA SER A 38 12.40 13.40 -9.72
C SER A 38 12.31 14.12 -8.36
N MET A 39 11.96 13.39 -7.28
CA MET A 39 11.93 13.94 -5.92
C MET A 39 13.34 14.09 -5.35
N PRO A 40 13.65 15.20 -4.67
CA PRO A 40 14.94 15.39 -4.00
C PRO A 40 15.25 14.36 -2.90
N ASN A 41 14.20 13.78 -2.32
CA ASN A 41 14.30 12.74 -1.29
C ASN A 41 13.05 11.87 -1.34
N GLU A 42 13.21 10.63 -1.80
CA GLU A 42 12.12 9.67 -1.97
C GLU A 42 11.50 9.24 -0.62
N SER A 43 12.24 9.36 0.49
CA SER A 43 11.73 9.02 1.82
C SER A 43 10.53 9.87 2.24
N ILE A 44 10.41 11.09 1.70
CA ILE A 44 9.24 11.96 1.89
C ILE A 44 7.99 11.27 1.36
N LEU A 45 8.08 10.73 0.14
CA LEU A 45 6.97 10.01 -0.48
C LEU A 45 6.68 8.70 0.24
N ILE A 46 7.70 7.89 0.51
CA ILE A 46 7.52 6.58 1.16
C ILE A 46 6.78 6.74 2.50
N ASN A 47 7.13 7.74 3.31
CA ASN A 47 6.49 7.96 4.60
C ASN A 47 5.04 8.45 4.46
N THR A 48 4.84 9.51 3.68
CA THR A 48 3.51 10.12 3.51
C THR A 48 2.55 9.17 2.81
N LEU A 49 3.01 8.54 1.73
CA LEU A 49 2.20 7.73 0.85
C LEU A 49 1.84 6.38 1.48
N SER A 50 2.76 5.76 2.23
CA SER A 50 2.46 4.53 2.97
C SER A 50 1.40 4.74 4.05
N LEU A 51 1.37 5.91 4.70
CA LEU A 51 0.31 6.22 5.67
C LEU A 51 -1.05 6.46 5.00
N GLN A 52 -1.07 7.08 3.82
CA GLN A 52 -2.32 7.26 3.08
C GLN A 52 -2.88 5.93 2.58
N GLU A 53 -2.03 5.08 2.00
CA GLU A 53 -2.42 3.71 1.62
C GLU A 53 -2.93 2.93 2.83
N ALA A 54 -2.23 3.00 3.95
CA ALA A 54 -2.59 2.34 5.19
C ALA A 54 -3.97 2.78 5.70
N LYS A 55 -4.25 4.09 5.66
CA LYS A 55 -5.54 4.65 6.04
C LYS A 55 -6.66 4.16 5.13
N ASP A 56 -6.48 4.29 3.81
CA ASP A 56 -7.51 3.92 2.84
C ASP A 56 -7.73 2.40 2.83
N SER A 57 -6.66 1.60 2.93
CA SER A 57 -6.74 0.15 3.06
C SER A 57 -7.47 -0.30 4.34
N SER A 58 -7.22 0.37 5.46
CA SER A 58 -7.94 0.08 6.71
C SER A 58 -9.40 0.50 6.62
N ALA A 59 -9.72 1.59 5.92
CA ALA A 59 -11.10 2.05 5.70
C ALA A 59 -11.92 1.06 4.86
N VAL A 60 -11.31 0.31 3.93
CA VAL A 60 -11.99 -0.80 3.22
C VAL A 60 -12.56 -1.81 4.21
N GLU A 61 -11.85 -2.08 5.32
CA GLU A 61 -12.25 -2.96 6.41
C GLU A 61 -13.05 -2.23 7.52
N SER A 62 -13.62 -1.06 7.21
CA SER A 62 -14.41 -0.25 8.16
C SER A 62 -13.62 0.29 9.37
N ILE A 63 -12.29 0.29 9.31
CA ILE A 63 -11.40 0.89 10.31
C ILE A 63 -11.14 2.34 9.92
N ILE A 64 -11.85 3.27 10.54
CA ILE A 64 -11.85 4.68 10.16
C ILE A 64 -10.98 5.50 11.11
N THR A 65 -10.09 6.32 10.55
CA THR A 65 -9.28 7.30 11.28
C THR A 65 -9.04 8.54 10.41
N THR A 66 -8.67 9.65 11.04
CA THR A 66 -8.34 10.89 10.34
C THR A 66 -6.82 11.03 10.18
N HIS A 67 -6.39 11.86 9.22
CA HIS A 67 -4.96 12.18 9.07
C HIS A 67 -4.39 12.83 10.33
N ASP A 68 -5.15 13.71 10.97
CA ASP A 68 -4.75 14.40 12.19
C ASP A 68 -4.53 13.42 13.35
N GLU A 69 -5.41 12.44 13.54
CA GLU A 69 -5.23 11.37 14.53
C GLU A 69 -4.00 10.52 14.25
N LEU A 70 -3.72 10.17 12.98
CA LEU A 70 -2.55 9.40 12.61
C LEU A 70 -1.26 10.17 12.92
N TYR A 71 -1.18 11.44 12.55
CA TYR A 71 -0.01 12.25 12.77
C TYR A 71 0.22 12.57 14.26
N LYS A 72 -0.86 12.82 15.01
CA LYS A 72 -0.78 12.97 16.47
C LYS A 72 -0.33 11.68 17.15
N ALA A 73 -0.84 10.53 16.71
CA ALA A 73 -0.42 9.23 17.22
C ALA A 73 1.05 8.90 16.90
N GLU A 74 1.59 9.37 15.78
CA GLU A 74 3.00 9.23 15.43
C GLU A 74 3.90 10.07 16.37
N LEU A 75 3.47 11.29 16.69
CA LEU A 75 4.23 12.20 17.56
C LEU A 75 4.11 11.88 19.05
N PHE A 76 2.93 11.48 19.50
CA PHE A 76 2.54 11.35 20.89
C PHE A 76 1.84 10.02 21.16
N ALA A 77 2.49 8.91 20.76
CA ALA A 77 1.90 7.56 20.79
C ALA A 77 1.27 7.17 22.14
N SER A 78 1.82 7.65 23.26
CA SER A 78 1.32 7.36 24.61
C SER A 78 0.01 8.07 24.96
N GLN A 79 -0.31 9.17 24.27
CA GLN A 79 -1.46 10.03 24.62
C GLN A 79 -2.60 9.98 23.62
N TYR A 80 -2.31 9.77 22.31
CA TYR A 80 -3.28 9.94 21.24
C TYR A 80 -3.50 8.66 20.39
N ALA A 81 -2.84 7.55 20.70
CA ALA A 81 -2.99 6.33 19.93
C ALA A 81 -4.34 5.64 20.18
N THR A 82 -5.26 5.75 19.24
CA THR A 82 -6.51 4.98 19.20
C THR A 82 -6.28 3.56 18.65
N PRO A 83 -7.18 2.59 18.87
CA PRO A 83 -7.08 1.28 18.22
C PRO A 83 -6.97 1.40 16.70
N ALA A 84 -7.79 2.25 16.06
CA ALA A 84 -7.77 2.47 14.63
C ALA A 84 -6.43 3.06 14.13
N SER A 85 -5.87 4.08 14.83
CA SER A 85 -4.58 4.66 14.45
C SER A 85 -3.41 3.67 14.63
N LYS A 86 -3.49 2.76 15.61
CA LYS A 86 -2.51 1.67 15.79
C LYS A 86 -2.57 0.69 14.62
N GLU A 87 -3.76 0.28 14.19
CA GLU A 87 -3.93 -0.63 13.06
C GLU A 87 -3.42 -0.02 11.75
N VAL A 88 -3.70 1.26 11.50
CA VAL A 88 -3.17 1.97 10.32
C VAL A 88 -1.65 2.07 10.38
N LYS A 89 -1.08 2.38 11.55
CA LYS A 89 0.38 2.40 11.72
C LYS A 89 0.99 1.01 11.45
N SER A 90 0.40 -0.04 11.99
CA SER A 90 0.86 -1.42 11.78
C SER A 90 0.85 -1.80 10.30
N TYR A 91 -0.15 -1.36 9.55
CA TYR A 91 -0.18 -1.56 8.09
C TYR A 91 1.00 -0.84 7.41
N ALA A 92 1.26 0.43 7.74
CA ALA A 92 2.37 1.19 7.16
C ALA A 92 3.73 0.56 7.51
N ASP A 93 3.89 0.06 8.74
CA ASP A 93 5.09 -0.66 9.17
C ASP A 93 5.25 -1.99 8.43
N ALA A 94 4.15 -2.73 8.23
CA ALA A 94 4.12 -3.97 7.46
C ALA A 94 4.50 -3.76 5.99
N LEU A 95 4.00 -2.68 5.35
CA LEU A 95 4.36 -2.33 3.98
C LEU A 95 5.85 -1.98 3.86
N ARG A 96 6.41 -1.19 4.78
CA ARG A 96 7.83 -0.85 4.81
C ARG A 96 8.73 -2.07 5.03
N THR A 97 8.36 -2.92 5.98
CA THR A 97 9.09 -4.17 6.25
C THR A 97 9.03 -5.12 5.07
N GLY A 98 7.84 -5.34 4.50
CA GLY A 98 7.65 -6.16 3.31
C GLY A 98 8.47 -5.66 2.13
N PHE A 99 8.49 -4.34 1.89
CA PHE A 99 9.31 -3.72 0.85
C PHE A 99 10.80 -4.02 1.06
N SER A 100 11.31 -3.87 2.28
CA SER A 100 12.72 -4.15 2.59
C SER A 100 13.06 -5.62 2.38
N LEU A 101 12.17 -6.54 2.78
CA LEU A 101 12.35 -7.98 2.61
C LEU A 101 12.32 -8.38 1.13
N VAL A 102 11.39 -7.86 0.34
CA VAL A 102 11.30 -8.14 -1.10
C VAL A 102 12.52 -7.60 -1.83
N LYS A 103 12.97 -6.38 -1.54
CA LYS A 103 14.19 -5.81 -2.13
C LYS A 103 15.44 -6.62 -1.79
N LYS A 104 15.56 -7.10 -0.55
CA LYS A 104 16.70 -7.89 -0.10
C LYS A 104 16.74 -9.28 -0.74
N ASN A 105 15.60 -9.95 -0.84
CA ASN A 105 15.52 -11.35 -1.26
C ASN A 105 15.24 -11.52 -2.76
N ASN A 106 14.74 -10.47 -3.42
CA ASN A 106 14.21 -10.49 -4.79
C ASN A 106 13.16 -11.60 -5.00
N LEU A 107 12.35 -11.86 -3.97
CA LEU A 107 11.28 -12.86 -3.91
C LEU A 107 10.16 -12.34 -3.00
N LEU A 108 8.94 -12.78 -3.28
CA LEU A 108 7.76 -12.57 -2.41
C LEU A 108 7.22 -13.94 -1.99
N THR A 109 7.75 -14.47 -0.89
CA THR A 109 7.45 -15.82 -0.39
C THR A 109 6.34 -15.83 0.65
N ASN A 110 5.77 -17.01 0.92
CA ASN A 110 4.79 -17.22 1.99
C ASN A 110 5.33 -16.79 3.37
N ASN A 111 6.63 -16.98 3.62
CA ASN A 111 7.25 -16.51 4.86
C ASN A 111 7.23 -14.98 4.97
N ILE A 112 7.48 -14.26 3.88
CA ILE A 112 7.38 -12.80 3.83
C ILE A 112 5.92 -12.37 4.02
N ILE A 113 4.96 -13.03 3.38
CA ILE A 113 3.53 -12.76 3.53
C ILE A 113 3.06 -12.98 4.99
N ILE A 114 3.52 -14.04 5.63
CA ILE A 114 3.23 -14.31 7.05
C ILE A 114 3.86 -13.24 7.95
N GLU A 115 5.07 -12.78 7.66
CA GLU A 115 5.71 -11.70 8.44
C GLU A 115 4.95 -10.38 8.28
N ILE A 116 4.54 -10.03 7.08
CA ILE A 116 3.66 -8.87 6.80
C ILE A 116 2.37 -8.98 7.63
N TYR A 117 1.71 -10.12 7.58
CA TYR A 117 0.49 -10.38 8.34
C TYR A 117 0.69 -10.22 9.86
N ARG A 118 1.79 -10.76 10.40
CA ARG A 118 2.13 -10.65 11.83
C ARG A 118 2.25 -9.20 12.28
N ILE A 119 2.85 -8.36 11.45
CA ILE A 119 2.98 -6.93 11.73
C ILE A 119 1.61 -6.26 11.63
N VAL A 120 0.81 -6.54 10.58
CA VAL A 120 -0.54 -5.98 10.40
C VAL A 120 -1.42 -6.29 11.61
N LYS A 121 -1.36 -7.52 12.14
CA LYS A 121 -2.23 -7.99 13.25
C LYS A 121 -1.58 -7.94 14.61
N GLN A 122 -0.29 -7.57 14.70
CA GLN A 122 0.48 -7.55 15.94
C GLN A 122 0.39 -8.88 16.72
N ASN A 123 0.52 -9.99 16.01
CA ASN A 123 0.49 -11.34 16.60
C ASN A 123 1.57 -12.23 15.95
N SER A 124 1.73 -13.47 16.47
CA SER A 124 2.71 -14.45 15.99
C SER A 124 2.08 -15.56 15.13
N SER A 125 0.81 -15.46 14.75
CA SER A 125 0.10 -16.50 14.01
C SER A 125 0.62 -16.66 12.59
N GLY A 126 0.34 -17.81 11.98
CA GLY A 126 0.55 -18.11 10.57
C GLY A 126 -0.78 -18.34 9.86
N PHE A 127 -0.76 -19.18 8.83
CA PHE A 127 -1.99 -19.62 8.17
C PHE A 127 -2.93 -20.30 9.15
N ARG A 128 -4.22 -20.03 9.02
CA ARG A 128 -5.22 -20.57 9.94
C ARG A 128 -5.26 -22.10 9.91
N THR A 129 -5.45 -22.67 11.07
CA THR A 129 -5.59 -24.12 11.28
C THR A 129 -7.02 -24.52 11.69
N THR A 130 -7.81 -23.53 12.14
CA THR A 130 -9.18 -23.75 12.62
C THR A 130 -10.15 -23.57 11.46
N PRO A 131 -11.06 -24.54 11.21
CA PRO A 131 -12.13 -24.44 10.23
C PRO A 131 -13.24 -23.48 10.71
N GLY A 132 -14.22 -23.20 9.83
CA GLY A 132 -15.40 -22.40 10.16
C GLY A 132 -15.35 -20.97 9.62
N THR A 133 -14.26 -20.57 8.93
CA THR A 133 -14.20 -19.25 8.29
C THR A 133 -15.21 -19.17 7.14
N THR A 134 -16.03 -18.12 7.16
CA THR A 134 -16.98 -17.78 6.09
C THR A 134 -16.93 -16.27 5.85
N LEU A 135 -17.06 -15.87 4.59
CA LEU A 135 -17.23 -14.47 4.21
C LEU A 135 -18.73 -14.18 4.12
N LYS A 136 -19.18 -13.17 4.84
CA LYS A 136 -20.58 -12.80 4.95
C LYS A 136 -20.83 -11.39 4.46
N ASN A 137 -22.02 -11.15 3.97
CA ASN A 137 -22.51 -9.81 3.74
C ASN A 137 -22.67 -9.10 5.11
N GLU A 138 -22.07 -7.93 5.28
CA GLU A 138 -22.12 -7.19 6.54
C GLU A 138 -23.56 -6.79 6.94
N ALA A 139 -24.41 -6.50 5.95
CA ALA A 139 -25.79 -6.04 6.18
C ALA A 139 -26.78 -7.20 6.39
N THR A 140 -26.69 -8.27 5.58
CA THR A 140 -27.65 -9.39 5.59
C THR A 140 -27.20 -10.58 6.41
N GLN A 141 -25.91 -10.66 6.78
CA GLN A 141 -25.27 -11.80 7.45
C GLN A 141 -25.31 -13.11 6.62
N GLU A 142 -25.74 -13.05 5.38
CA GLU A 142 -25.71 -14.18 4.46
C GLU A 142 -24.28 -14.57 4.10
N ILE A 143 -24.01 -15.87 4.03
CA ILE A 143 -22.72 -16.39 3.59
C ILE A 143 -22.57 -16.17 2.08
N ILE A 144 -21.65 -15.33 1.69
CA ILE A 144 -21.32 -15.04 0.29
C ILE A 144 -20.34 -16.08 -0.24
N TYR A 145 -19.33 -16.43 0.57
CA TYR A 145 -18.27 -17.34 0.16
C TYR A 145 -17.71 -18.13 1.34
N THR A 146 -17.41 -19.40 1.10
CA THR A 146 -16.71 -20.28 2.06
C THR A 146 -15.33 -20.64 1.49
N PRO A 147 -14.24 -20.08 2.02
CA PRO A 147 -12.87 -20.39 1.61
C PRO A 147 -12.46 -21.81 2.04
N PRO A 148 -11.29 -22.33 1.61
CA PRO A 148 -10.75 -23.61 2.06
C PRO A 148 -10.81 -23.74 3.60
N GLN A 149 -11.21 -24.89 4.09
CA GLN A 149 -11.47 -25.08 5.53
C GLN A 149 -10.33 -25.80 6.25
N THR A 150 -9.47 -26.50 5.54
CA THR A 150 -8.36 -27.25 6.14
C THR A 150 -7.04 -26.53 5.95
N HIS A 151 -6.14 -26.69 6.92
CA HIS A 151 -4.79 -26.12 6.84
C HIS A 151 -4.01 -26.64 5.64
N ASP A 152 -4.19 -27.92 5.30
CA ASP A 152 -3.49 -28.54 4.17
C ASP A 152 -3.93 -27.97 2.82
N GLU A 153 -5.23 -27.71 2.64
CA GLU A 153 -5.73 -27.03 1.43
C GLU A 153 -5.18 -25.61 1.32
N ILE A 154 -5.21 -24.86 2.43
CA ILE A 154 -4.67 -23.50 2.46
C ILE A 154 -3.19 -23.50 2.09
N THR A 155 -2.40 -24.35 2.73
CA THR A 155 -0.95 -24.45 2.48
C THR A 155 -0.67 -24.84 1.03
N LYS A 156 -1.44 -25.79 0.48
CA LYS A 156 -1.32 -26.20 -0.92
C LYS A 156 -1.60 -25.05 -1.89
N TYR A 157 -2.69 -24.30 -1.68
CA TYR A 157 -3.03 -23.17 -2.54
C TYR A 157 -2.03 -22.01 -2.38
N MET A 158 -1.56 -21.75 -1.17
CA MET A 158 -0.55 -20.73 -0.93
C MET A 158 0.81 -21.10 -1.51
N ALA A 159 1.19 -22.38 -1.52
CA ALA A 159 2.40 -22.86 -2.20
C ALA A 159 2.32 -22.66 -3.72
N ASN A 160 1.16 -22.96 -4.32
CA ASN A 160 0.95 -22.70 -5.75
C ASN A 160 0.95 -21.20 -6.06
N LEU A 161 0.36 -20.37 -5.19
CA LEU A 161 0.37 -18.92 -5.35
C LEU A 161 1.80 -18.35 -5.25
N GLU A 162 2.60 -18.82 -4.29
CA GLU A 162 4.01 -18.42 -4.14
C GLU A 162 4.82 -18.78 -5.39
N GLN A 163 4.65 -19.99 -5.91
CA GLN A 163 5.30 -20.40 -7.14
C GLN A 163 4.87 -19.51 -8.32
N TYR A 164 3.56 -19.26 -8.47
CA TYR A 164 3.03 -18.38 -9.51
C TYR A 164 3.57 -16.96 -9.42
N ILE A 165 3.73 -16.39 -8.21
CA ILE A 165 4.30 -15.06 -8.00
C ILE A 165 5.76 -15.00 -8.48
N ASN A 166 6.58 -15.99 -8.13
CA ASN A 166 8.04 -15.90 -8.23
C ASN A 166 8.63 -16.58 -9.47
N ASP A 167 7.90 -17.49 -10.09
CA ASP A 167 8.35 -18.21 -11.29
C ASP A 167 7.76 -17.58 -12.56
N ALA A 168 8.59 -16.84 -13.28
CA ALA A 168 8.19 -16.21 -14.53
C ALA A 168 7.90 -17.23 -15.65
N SER A 169 8.41 -18.46 -15.56
CA SER A 169 8.19 -19.50 -16.58
C SER A 169 6.79 -20.11 -16.53
N MET A 170 6.06 -19.93 -15.44
CA MET A 170 4.70 -20.46 -15.28
C MET A 170 3.66 -19.75 -16.14
N SER A 171 3.89 -18.49 -16.52
CA SER A 171 2.91 -17.69 -17.25
C SER A 171 3.59 -16.53 -17.96
N ASP A 172 3.22 -16.29 -19.21
CA ASP A 172 3.64 -15.16 -20.03
C ASP A 172 2.69 -13.96 -19.96
N VAL A 173 1.64 -14.07 -19.15
CA VAL A 173 0.66 -13.00 -18.90
C VAL A 173 1.34 -11.75 -18.33
N ASP A 174 0.87 -10.58 -18.80
CA ASP A 174 1.37 -9.28 -18.34
C ASP A 174 1.38 -9.16 -16.79
N PRO A 175 2.42 -8.59 -16.19
CA PRO A 175 2.52 -8.50 -14.73
C PRO A 175 1.34 -7.76 -14.05
N LEU A 176 0.70 -6.78 -14.70
CA LEU A 176 -0.47 -6.10 -14.11
C LEU A 176 -1.71 -7.00 -14.12
N VAL A 177 -1.89 -7.80 -15.17
CA VAL A 177 -2.95 -8.83 -15.23
C VAL A 177 -2.66 -9.93 -14.21
N LYS A 178 -1.40 -10.36 -14.12
CA LYS A 178 -0.94 -11.36 -13.14
C LYS A 178 -1.19 -10.88 -11.71
N MET A 179 -0.95 -9.60 -11.41
CA MET A 179 -1.28 -8.99 -10.10
C MET A 179 -2.77 -9.12 -9.77
N ALA A 180 -3.65 -8.86 -10.74
CA ALA A 180 -5.10 -8.99 -10.54
C ALA A 180 -5.51 -10.44 -10.22
N VAL A 181 -4.88 -11.42 -10.88
CA VAL A 181 -5.08 -12.86 -10.59
C VAL A 181 -4.55 -13.21 -9.19
N ILE A 182 -3.36 -12.75 -8.83
CA ILE A 182 -2.75 -12.96 -7.52
C ILE A 182 -3.67 -12.44 -6.42
N HIS A 183 -4.20 -11.23 -6.59
CA HIS A 183 -5.09 -10.61 -5.60
C HIS A 183 -6.37 -11.40 -5.39
N HIS A 184 -7.06 -11.77 -6.48
CA HIS A 184 -8.27 -12.60 -6.42
C HIS A 184 -8.00 -13.97 -5.77
N GLN A 185 -6.89 -14.59 -6.15
CA GLN A 185 -6.50 -15.90 -5.62
C GLN A 185 -6.25 -15.83 -4.12
N PHE A 186 -5.49 -14.84 -3.66
CA PHE A 186 -5.22 -14.62 -2.25
C PHE A 186 -6.50 -14.39 -1.44
N GLU A 187 -7.39 -13.50 -1.92
CA GLU A 187 -8.69 -13.23 -1.30
C GLU A 187 -9.61 -14.46 -1.29
N SER A 188 -9.48 -15.35 -2.27
CA SER A 188 -10.26 -16.59 -2.32
C SER A 188 -9.69 -17.69 -1.42
N ILE A 189 -8.38 -17.81 -1.28
CA ILE A 189 -7.73 -18.72 -0.32
C ILE A 189 -8.05 -18.27 1.11
N HIS A 190 -8.01 -16.97 1.36
CA HIS A 190 -8.29 -16.37 2.68
C HIS A 190 -7.49 -17.02 3.79
N PRO A 191 -6.13 -16.99 3.70
CA PRO A 191 -5.28 -17.89 4.47
C PRO A 191 -5.20 -17.58 5.97
N PHE A 192 -5.61 -16.39 6.40
CA PHE A 192 -5.56 -15.96 7.80
C PHE A 192 -6.95 -15.88 8.43
N SER A 193 -7.01 -15.86 9.75
CA SER A 193 -8.28 -15.73 10.48
C SER A 193 -8.92 -14.34 10.34
N ASP A 194 -8.10 -13.30 10.16
CA ASP A 194 -8.49 -11.89 9.95
C ASP A 194 -7.35 -11.14 9.27
N GLY A 195 -7.60 -9.96 8.70
CA GLY A 195 -6.57 -9.11 8.07
C GLY A 195 -6.13 -9.57 6.68
N ASN A 196 -6.84 -10.49 6.03
CA ASN A 196 -6.53 -10.96 4.69
C ASN A 196 -6.56 -9.80 3.68
N GLY A 197 -7.61 -9.01 3.64
CA GLY A 197 -7.72 -7.88 2.70
C GLY A 197 -6.56 -6.90 2.80
N ARG A 198 -6.17 -6.50 4.02
CA ARG A 198 -5.01 -5.61 4.23
C ARG A 198 -3.70 -6.25 3.78
N THR A 199 -3.48 -7.51 4.12
CA THR A 199 -2.29 -8.26 3.69
C THR A 199 -2.26 -8.42 2.17
N GLY A 200 -3.37 -8.78 1.53
CA GLY A 200 -3.49 -8.93 0.07
C GLY A 200 -3.21 -7.62 -0.68
N ARG A 201 -3.66 -6.48 -0.16
CA ARG A 201 -3.36 -5.18 -0.77
C ARG A 201 -1.88 -4.79 -0.64
N ILE A 202 -1.20 -5.15 0.45
CA ILE A 202 0.26 -5.02 0.56
C ILE A 202 0.95 -5.92 -0.46
N VAL A 203 0.52 -7.17 -0.60
CA VAL A 203 1.07 -8.13 -1.59
C VAL A 203 1.01 -7.56 -3.00
N ASN A 204 -0.08 -6.90 -3.41
CA ASN A 204 -0.21 -6.26 -4.72
C ASN A 204 0.90 -5.23 -4.96
N ILE A 205 1.10 -4.31 -4.01
CA ILE A 205 2.10 -3.25 -4.12
C ILE A 205 3.51 -3.85 -4.20
N LEU A 206 3.80 -4.83 -3.34
CA LEU A 206 5.10 -5.49 -3.31
C LEU A 206 5.36 -6.32 -4.57
N TYR A 207 4.33 -6.90 -5.18
CA TYR A 207 4.43 -7.58 -6.45
C TYR A 207 4.82 -6.62 -7.59
N LEU A 208 4.26 -5.41 -7.62
CA LEU A 208 4.68 -4.39 -8.59
C LEU A 208 6.14 -3.96 -8.40
N VAL A 209 6.59 -3.88 -7.16
CA VAL A 209 8.00 -3.60 -6.84
C VAL A 209 8.91 -4.77 -7.26
N LEU A 210 8.51 -6.01 -6.98
CA LEU A 210 9.26 -7.21 -7.35
C LEU A 210 9.48 -7.29 -8.87
N ASN A 211 8.47 -6.94 -9.66
CA ASN A 211 8.54 -6.94 -11.12
C ASN A 211 9.15 -5.66 -11.72
N GLY A 212 9.71 -4.77 -10.89
CA GLY A 212 10.37 -3.56 -11.35
C GLY A 212 9.44 -2.51 -11.97
N LEU A 213 8.12 -2.68 -11.85
CA LEU A 213 7.13 -1.71 -12.31
C LEU A 213 7.11 -0.47 -11.42
N LEU A 214 7.47 -0.61 -10.15
CA LEU A 214 7.73 0.45 -9.19
C LEU A 214 9.10 0.26 -8.54
N ASP A 215 9.80 1.34 -8.23
CA ASP A 215 11.03 1.29 -7.44
C ASP A 215 10.75 1.37 -5.94
N TYR A 216 9.63 2.00 -5.57
CA TYR A 216 9.14 2.22 -4.20
C TYR A 216 7.64 1.92 -4.08
N PRO A 217 7.13 1.56 -2.89
CA PRO A 217 5.72 1.21 -2.68
C PRO A 217 4.85 2.48 -2.58
N VAL A 218 4.64 3.18 -3.69
CA VAL A 218 4.01 4.52 -3.76
C VAL A 218 2.67 4.55 -4.49
N LEU A 219 2.10 3.39 -4.85
CA LEU A 219 0.79 3.31 -5.48
C LEU A 219 -0.31 3.15 -4.43
N TYR A 220 -1.36 3.99 -4.48
CA TYR A 220 -2.48 3.96 -3.54
C TYR A 220 -3.70 3.22 -4.09
N LEU A 221 -3.55 1.97 -4.44
CA LEU A 221 -4.66 1.21 -5.03
C LEU A 221 -5.86 1.12 -4.09
N SER A 222 -5.65 1.13 -2.77
CA SER A 222 -6.72 1.09 -1.77
C SER A 222 -7.65 2.31 -1.84
N ARG A 223 -7.16 3.47 -2.29
CA ARG A 223 -7.99 4.66 -2.51
C ARG A 223 -9.03 4.45 -3.59
N TYR A 224 -8.68 3.79 -4.69
CA TYR A 224 -9.63 3.42 -5.72
C TYR A 224 -10.62 2.37 -5.23
N ILE A 225 -10.13 1.37 -4.51
CA ILE A 225 -10.96 0.30 -3.95
C ILE A 225 -11.99 0.87 -2.97
N ILE A 226 -11.62 1.76 -2.04
CA ILE A 226 -12.58 2.32 -1.09
C ILE A 226 -13.62 3.22 -1.75
N LYS A 227 -13.24 4.00 -2.76
CA LYS A 227 -14.18 4.81 -3.57
C LYS A 227 -15.20 3.93 -4.30
N ASN A 228 -14.82 2.72 -4.69
CA ASN A 228 -15.60 1.77 -5.47
C ASN A 228 -15.87 0.46 -4.70
N LYS A 229 -16.01 0.51 -3.36
CA LYS A 229 -16.05 -0.66 -2.47
C LYS A 229 -17.12 -1.68 -2.89
N GLY A 230 -18.31 -1.23 -3.22
CA GLY A 230 -19.41 -2.11 -3.66
C GLY A 230 -19.07 -2.87 -4.94
N GLU A 231 -18.49 -2.19 -5.92
CA GLU A 231 -18.08 -2.79 -7.19
C GLU A 231 -16.92 -3.77 -7.01
N TYR A 232 -15.93 -3.43 -6.18
CA TYR A 232 -14.83 -4.31 -5.84
C TYR A 232 -15.32 -5.67 -5.31
N TYR A 233 -16.21 -5.69 -4.32
CA TYR A 233 -16.73 -6.95 -3.77
C TYR A 233 -17.65 -7.67 -4.75
N ARG A 234 -18.44 -6.93 -5.53
CA ARG A 234 -19.29 -7.51 -6.58
C ARG A 234 -18.46 -8.25 -7.64
N LEU A 235 -17.39 -7.62 -8.13
CA LEU A 235 -16.52 -8.22 -9.14
C LEU A 235 -15.69 -9.38 -8.58
N LEU A 236 -15.20 -9.28 -7.34
CA LEU A 236 -14.53 -10.36 -6.66
C LEU A 236 -15.41 -11.62 -6.58
N GLN A 237 -16.71 -11.43 -6.29
CA GLN A 237 -17.68 -12.52 -6.25
C GLN A 237 -18.07 -12.99 -7.67
N ASN A 238 -18.16 -12.08 -8.65
CA ASN A 238 -18.51 -12.43 -10.02
C ASN A 238 -17.49 -13.34 -10.70
N VAL A 239 -16.21 -13.22 -10.36
CA VAL A 239 -15.20 -14.20 -10.80
C VAL A 239 -15.50 -15.58 -10.22
N ARG A 240 -15.93 -15.68 -8.96
CA ARG A 240 -16.27 -16.97 -8.33
C ARG A 240 -17.52 -17.60 -8.89
N ASP A 241 -18.52 -16.81 -9.20
CA ASP A 241 -19.83 -17.31 -9.67
C ASP A 241 -19.84 -17.58 -11.18
N ASN A 242 -19.22 -16.73 -11.96
CA ASN A 242 -19.34 -16.72 -13.42
C ASN A 242 -18.01 -16.85 -14.16
N GLY A 243 -16.87 -16.81 -13.47
CA GLY A 243 -15.54 -16.81 -14.12
C GLY A 243 -15.23 -15.51 -14.88
N ASP A 244 -15.86 -14.40 -14.52
CA ASP A 244 -15.70 -13.09 -15.18
C ASP A 244 -14.40 -12.40 -14.75
N TRP A 245 -13.28 -12.94 -15.24
CA TRP A 245 -11.96 -12.37 -15.03
C TRP A 245 -11.77 -11.04 -15.77
N GLU A 246 -12.41 -10.86 -16.93
CA GLU A 246 -12.24 -9.64 -17.72
C GLU A 246 -12.67 -8.40 -16.92
N SER A 247 -13.88 -8.39 -16.38
CA SER A 247 -14.38 -7.26 -15.59
C SER A 247 -13.54 -6.99 -14.35
N TRP A 248 -13.07 -8.03 -13.66
CA TRP A 248 -12.20 -7.94 -12.51
C TRP A 248 -10.84 -7.31 -12.85
N ILE A 249 -10.19 -7.79 -13.90
CA ILE A 249 -8.89 -7.29 -14.36
C ILE A 249 -9.03 -5.84 -14.82
N LEU A 250 -10.04 -5.51 -15.61
CA LEU A 250 -10.31 -4.13 -16.05
C LEU A 250 -10.50 -3.18 -14.87
N PHE A 251 -11.20 -3.60 -13.82
CA PHE A 251 -11.39 -2.81 -12.59
C PHE A 251 -10.04 -2.47 -11.93
N LEU A 252 -9.15 -3.45 -11.75
CA LEU A 252 -7.86 -3.22 -11.12
C LEU A 252 -6.91 -2.41 -12.01
N LEU A 253 -6.89 -2.65 -13.32
CA LEU A 253 -6.12 -1.87 -14.27
C LEU A 253 -6.56 -0.40 -14.28
N LYS A 254 -7.87 -0.15 -14.24
CA LYS A 254 -8.41 1.22 -14.12
C LYS A 254 -8.01 1.87 -12.80
N GLY A 255 -8.03 1.10 -11.72
CA GLY A 255 -7.53 1.57 -10.42
C GLY A 255 -6.06 1.98 -10.46
N ILE A 256 -5.20 1.20 -11.13
CA ILE A 256 -3.78 1.53 -11.31
C ILE A 256 -3.63 2.83 -12.12
N GLU A 257 -4.36 2.97 -13.23
CA GLU A 257 -4.34 4.18 -14.07
C GLU A 257 -4.70 5.42 -13.24
N GLU A 258 -5.89 5.42 -12.60
CA GLU A 258 -6.41 6.60 -11.87
C GLU A 258 -5.54 6.95 -10.66
N THR A 259 -5.14 5.96 -9.87
CA THR A 259 -4.31 6.23 -8.68
C THR A 259 -2.90 6.65 -9.04
N SER A 260 -2.35 6.19 -10.16
CA SER A 260 -1.06 6.69 -10.66
C SER A 260 -1.14 8.16 -11.02
N GLN A 261 -2.19 8.58 -11.75
CA GLN A 261 -2.40 9.98 -12.12
C GLN A 261 -2.62 10.87 -10.89
N GLU A 262 -3.46 10.45 -9.93
CA GLU A 262 -3.67 11.18 -8.68
C GLU A 262 -2.35 11.36 -7.90
N THR A 263 -1.53 10.31 -7.85
CA THR A 263 -0.24 10.34 -7.16
C THR A 263 0.76 11.26 -7.84
N ILE A 264 0.81 11.29 -9.17
CA ILE A 264 1.66 12.21 -9.94
C ILE A 264 1.29 13.66 -9.61
N VAL A 265 0.01 14.01 -9.60
CA VAL A 265 -0.46 15.36 -9.23
C VAL A 265 0.00 15.72 -7.82
N LEU A 266 -0.10 14.79 -6.86
CA LEU A 266 0.36 15.01 -5.49
C LEU A 266 1.87 15.24 -5.43
N ILE A 267 2.68 14.45 -6.15
CA ILE A 267 4.14 14.61 -6.23
C ILE A 267 4.50 15.98 -6.77
N HIS A 268 3.85 16.43 -7.85
CA HIS A 268 4.06 17.77 -8.41
C HIS A 268 3.71 18.88 -7.41
N GLY A 269 2.61 18.73 -6.67
CA GLY A 269 2.20 19.65 -5.61
C GLY A 269 3.24 19.73 -4.49
N ILE A 270 3.73 18.59 -4.00
CA ILE A 270 4.79 18.55 -2.98
C ILE A 270 6.06 19.25 -3.49
N LYS A 271 6.50 18.96 -4.71
CA LYS A 271 7.69 19.61 -5.31
C LYS A 271 7.53 21.12 -5.42
N ALA A 272 6.38 21.60 -5.87
CA ALA A 272 6.11 23.04 -5.98
C ALA A 272 6.17 23.70 -4.60
N LEU A 273 5.54 23.10 -3.60
CA LEU A 273 5.56 23.59 -2.22
C LEU A 273 6.99 23.58 -1.63
N MET A 274 7.77 22.50 -1.87
CA MET A 274 9.18 22.45 -1.46
C MET A 274 10.01 23.57 -2.10
N ALA A 275 9.78 23.88 -3.37
CA ALA A 275 10.49 24.96 -4.05
C ALA A 275 10.14 26.35 -3.46
N GLU A 276 8.86 26.58 -3.14
CA GLU A 276 8.39 27.80 -2.48
C GLU A 276 9.02 27.97 -1.09
N TYR A 277 8.96 26.96 -0.24
CA TYR A 277 9.58 26.97 1.09
C TYR A 277 11.10 27.15 1.02
N LYS A 278 11.76 26.46 0.08
CA LYS A 278 13.20 26.63 -0.17
C LYS A 278 13.56 28.08 -0.46
N LYS A 279 12.78 28.74 -1.34
CA LYS A 279 12.96 30.15 -1.68
C LYS A 279 12.75 31.03 -0.46
N GLY A 280 11.62 30.88 0.24
CA GLY A 280 11.27 31.68 1.43
C GLY A 280 12.31 31.57 2.54
N ILE A 281 12.77 30.35 2.88
CA ILE A 281 13.80 30.15 3.91
C ILE A 281 15.13 30.75 3.46
N ARG A 282 15.54 30.61 2.19
CA ARG A 282 16.78 31.19 1.66
C ARG A 282 16.79 32.73 1.67
N GLU A 283 15.66 33.35 1.39
CA GLU A 283 15.53 34.80 1.35
C GLU A 283 15.44 35.42 2.75
N ASN A 284 14.63 34.83 3.63
CA ASN A 284 14.29 35.43 4.91
C ASN A 284 15.09 34.85 6.11
N LEU A 285 15.53 33.59 6.01
CA LEU A 285 16.14 32.84 7.11
C LEU A 285 17.47 32.20 6.71
N LYS A 286 18.32 32.93 5.99
CA LYS A 286 19.58 32.41 5.39
C LYS A 286 20.48 31.64 6.34
N LYS A 287 20.49 32.02 7.62
CA LYS A 287 21.38 31.43 8.64
C LYS A 287 20.99 30.01 9.04
N ILE A 288 19.71 29.66 8.90
CA ILE A 288 19.21 28.34 9.28
C ILE A 288 18.92 27.43 8.09
N TYR A 289 19.01 27.98 6.86
CA TYR A 289 18.74 27.19 5.66
C TYR A 289 19.75 26.05 5.50
N SER A 290 19.24 24.83 5.44
CA SER A 290 19.93 23.65 4.92
C SER A 290 18.95 22.80 4.10
N GLN A 291 19.47 21.97 3.20
CA GLN A 291 18.62 21.03 2.47
C GLN A 291 18.03 19.98 3.43
N ASP A 292 18.77 19.62 4.46
CA ASP A 292 18.33 18.65 5.47
C ASP A 292 17.17 19.18 6.31
N LEU A 293 17.22 20.49 6.70
CA LEU A 293 16.09 21.14 7.37
C LEU A 293 14.85 21.12 6.47
N LEU A 294 14.97 21.48 5.20
CA LEU A 294 13.87 21.44 4.25
C LEU A 294 13.32 20.02 4.11
N ASN A 295 14.17 19.02 3.97
CA ASN A 295 13.77 17.62 3.86
C ASN A 295 13.04 17.15 5.13
N ASN A 296 13.50 17.53 6.33
CA ASN A 296 12.84 17.21 7.60
C ASN A 296 11.42 17.78 7.66
N LEU A 297 11.24 19.07 7.29
CA LEU A 297 9.94 19.73 7.28
C LEU A 297 8.90 19.06 6.36
N PHE A 298 9.36 18.39 5.30
CA PHE A 298 8.49 17.68 4.35
C PHE A 298 8.38 16.18 4.60
N ARG A 299 9.33 15.59 5.34
CA ARG A 299 9.28 14.16 5.72
C ARG A 299 8.18 13.88 6.73
N HIS A 300 7.95 14.83 7.63
CA HIS A 300 7.00 14.71 8.72
C HIS A 300 5.90 15.78 8.56
N PRO A 301 4.62 15.41 8.47
CA PRO A 301 3.52 16.37 8.45
C PRO A 301 3.49 17.30 9.66
N TYR A 302 3.97 16.79 10.81
CA TYR A 302 4.28 17.55 12.02
C TYR A 302 5.73 17.28 12.41
N THR A 303 6.59 18.27 12.36
CA THR A 303 7.94 18.13 12.90
C THR A 303 8.00 18.45 14.38
N LYS A 304 9.03 17.95 15.07
CA LYS A 304 9.33 18.24 16.47
C LYS A 304 10.84 18.42 16.67
N ILE A 305 11.20 19.04 17.80
CA ILE A 305 12.59 19.34 18.15
C ILE A 305 13.47 18.09 18.04
N ASP A 306 12.99 16.93 18.54
CA ASP A 306 13.77 15.71 18.55
C ASP A 306 14.11 15.22 17.13
N PHE A 307 13.17 15.31 16.18
CA PHE A 307 13.41 14.95 14.78
C PHE A 307 14.48 15.83 14.13
N ILE A 308 14.47 17.14 14.42
CA ILE A 308 15.50 18.06 13.94
C ILE A 308 16.86 17.74 14.57
N CYS A 309 16.90 17.45 15.88
CA CYS A 309 18.13 17.05 16.55
C CYS A 309 18.75 15.81 15.93
N GLU A 310 17.94 14.77 15.73
CA GLU A 310 18.37 13.47 15.19
C GLU A 310 18.80 13.56 13.72
N GLU A 311 18.02 14.23 12.88
CA GLU A 311 18.27 14.24 11.43
C GLU A 311 19.34 15.26 11.02
N LEU A 312 19.38 16.42 11.67
CA LEU A 312 20.37 17.46 11.37
C LEU A 312 21.64 17.36 12.25
N GLN A 313 21.66 16.45 13.23
CA GLN A 313 22.77 16.30 14.18
C GLN A 313 23.11 17.61 14.90
N VAL A 314 22.07 18.35 15.33
CA VAL A 314 22.19 19.64 16.03
C VAL A 314 21.73 19.51 17.48
N SER A 315 22.22 20.45 18.33
CA SER A 315 21.79 20.51 19.72
C SER A 315 20.32 20.91 19.86
N ARG A 316 19.67 20.50 20.97
CA ARG A 316 18.29 20.86 21.28
C ARG A 316 18.03 22.38 21.29
N PRO A 317 18.90 23.23 21.87
CA PRO A 317 18.75 24.69 21.75
C PRO A 317 18.76 25.20 20.29
N THR A 318 19.64 24.64 19.47
CA THR A 318 19.73 24.99 18.04
C THR A 318 18.46 24.59 17.30
N ALA A 319 17.96 23.37 17.50
CA ALA A 319 16.70 22.89 16.90
C ALA A 319 15.51 23.75 17.32
N THR A 320 15.42 24.11 18.60
CA THR A 320 14.38 25.02 19.12
C THR A 320 14.46 26.38 18.43
N ALA A 321 15.66 26.96 18.30
CA ALA A 321 15.85 28.24 17.62
C ALA A 321 15.44 28.18 16.14
N TYR A 322 15.68 27.05 15.44
CA TYR A 322 15.24 26.87 14.06
C TYR A 322 13.72 26.88 13.95
N LEU A 323 13.01 26.09 14.78
CA LEU A 323 11.57 26.04 14.77
C LEU A 323 10.91 27.38 15.12
N THR A 324 11.43 28.09 16.14
CA THR A 324 10.94 29.41 16.52
C THR A 324 11.06 30.42 15.37
N GLN A 325 12.18 30.43 14.64
CA GLN A 325 12.37 31.33 13.50
C GLN A 325 11.41 30.97 12.35
N LEU A 326 11.14 29.67 12.11
CA LEU A 326 10.19 29.23 11.09
C LEU A 326 8.74 29.61 11.44
N GLU A 327 8.35 29.58 12.70
CA GLU A 327 7.02 30.01 13.18
C GLU A 327 6.82 31.52 12.99
N ILE A 328 7.80 32.32 13.34
CA ILE A 328 7.77 33.79 13.15
C ILE A 328 7.70 34.14 11.66
N GLY A 329 8.42 33.41 10.81
CA GLY A 329 8.38 33.60 9.35
C GLY A 329 7.03 33.28 8.70
N ARG A 330 6.12 32.54 9.40
CA ARG A 330 4.73 32.30 8.95
C ARG A 330 3.77 33.44 9.32
N ALA A 331 4.07 34.21 10.35
CA ALA A 331 3.22 35.28 10.87
C ALA A 331 3.43 36.63 10.16
N SER A 332 4.38 36.71 9.26
CA SER A 332 4.71 37.87 8.41
C SER A 332 4.44 37.57 6.93
#